data_4f49954aa680b9ad4d024163d78f4d2f
#
_entry.id   4f49954aa680b9ad4d024163d78f4d2f
#
_cell.length_a   1.000
_cell.length_b   1.000
_cell.length_c   1.000
_cell.angle_alpha   90.00
_cell.angle_beta   90.00
_cell.angle_gamma   90.00
#
_symmetry.space_group_name_H-M   'P 1'
#
loop_
_entity.id
_entity.type
_entity.pdbx_description
1 polymer ?
#
loop_
_entity_poly.entity_id
_entity_poly.type
_entity_poly.pdbx_seq_one_letter_code
_entity_poly.pdbx_strand_id
1 'polypeptide(L)'
;LPILEMKRMVNVLFAGVLAMTVLSCGEEKKGYTLNGEISDVKDGMVYLKKYQDKSFIAVDSAVITDGTFKFEGVCTEPLAYGLTTFRDSKRPLVFFLDNEKMQLKMNESEKILTVTGSAINDLYAQNAPLTRQDGYSIDSLVAVHPASAVTPYFIVKDFAYKLNLEEMKALRAKLDASLDETMYVSQIDGFIKRMEDIQVGAVAPDFTLPDVDGNPVTLSGLRGKYVLIDFWASWC
;
A
#
# COMPACT_ATOMS: atom_id res chain seq x y z
N LEU A 1 54.00 -76.66 -12.58
CA LEU A 1 53.24 -76.08 -13.67
C LEU A 1 51.98 -76.90 -13.89
N PRO A 2 50.75 -76.40 -13.93
CA PRO A 2 50.28 -75.22 -14.58
C PRO A 2 49.29 -74.40 -13.71
N ILE A 3 49.09 -73.21 -14.15
CA ILE A 3 48.27 -72.15 -13.72
C ILE A 3 46.78 -72.51 -13.74
N LEU A 4 46.10 -72.46 -12.63
CA LEU A 4 44.62 -72.50 -12.61
C LEU A 4 44.08 -71.08 -12.41
N GLU A 5 43.42 -70.62 -13.44
CA GLU A 5 42.61 -69.38 -13.37
C GLU A 5 41.44 -69.54 -12.35
N MET A 6 41.38 -68.69 -11.37
CA MET A 6 40.24 -68.62 -10.48
C MET A 6 39.48 -67.34 -10.79
N LYS A 7 38.42 -67.45 -11.61
CA LYS A 7 37.45 -66.39 -11.82
C LYS A 7 36.78 -66.05 -10.47
N ARG A 8 37.12 -64.87 -9.91
CA ARG A 8 36.37 -64.26 -8.82
C ARG A 8 35.16 -63.54 -9.43
N MET A 9 33.99 -64.12 -9.17
CA MET A 9 32.72 -63.39 -9.33
C MET A 9 32.66 -62.27 -8.31
N VAL A 10 32.72 -61.01 -8.79
CA VAL A 10 32.45 -59.84 -7.99
C VAL A 10 30.95 -59.62 -8.01
N ASN A 11 30.30 -59.94 -6.88
CA ASN A 11 28.92 -59.53 -6.65
C ASN A 11 28.90 -58.03 -6.40
N VAL A 12 28.45 -57.29 -7.38
CA VAL A 12 28.12 -55.85 -7.23
C VAL A 12 26.75 -55.78 -6.53
N LEU A 13 26.74 -55.49 -5.26
CA LEU A 13 25.56 -55.05 -4.51
C LEU A 13 25.21 -53.66 -5.00
N PHE A 14 24.17 -53.53 -5.81
CA PHE A 14 23.52 -52.27 -6.12
C PHE A 14 22.77 -51.84 -4.84
N ALA A 15 23.41 -51.04 -4.02
CA ALA A 15 22.70 -50.26 -2.98
C ALA A 15 21.93 -49.12 -3.71
N GLY A 16 20.63 -49.38 -3.91
CA GLY A 16 19.70 -48.35 -4.37
C GLY A 16 19.62 -47.22 -3.35
N VAL A 17 20.30 -46.11 -3.60
CA VAL A 17 20.06 -44.86 -2.90
C VAL A 17 18.72 -44.31 -3.40
N LEU A 18 17.67 -44.57 -2.66
CA LEU A 18 16.37 -43.91 -2.83
C LEU A 18 16.56 -42.45 -2.44
N ALA A 19 16.87 -41.62 -3.43
CA ALA A 19 16.86 -40.17 -3.26
C ALA A 19 15.41 -39.75 -2.99
N MET A 20 15.06 -39.62 -1.71
CA MET A 20 13.87 -38.86 -1.31
C MET A 20 14.10 -37.40 -1.75
N THR A 21 13.62 -37.05 -2.93
CA THR A 21 13.39 -35.66 -3.28
C THR A 21 12.27 -35.15 -2.38
N VAL A 22 12.65 -34.50 -1.27
CA VAL A 22 11.73 -33.61 -0.54
C VAL A 22 11.32 -32.54 -1.54
N LEU A 23 10.15 -32.74 -2.16
CA LEU A 23 9.42 -31.64 -2.76
C LEU A 23 9.07 -30.70 -1.62
N SER A 24 9.98 -29.75 -1.34
CA SER A 24 9.61 -28.53 -0.62
C SER A 24 8.61 -27.84 -1.54
N CYS A 25 7.34 -27.98 -1.25
CA CYS A 25 6.28 -27.18 -1.78
C CYS A 25 6.41 -25.82 -1.09
N GLY A 26 7.44 -25.05 -1.45
CA GLY A 26 7.45 -23.63 -1.23
C GLY A 26 6.37 -23.08 -2.15
N GLU A 27 5.30 -22.52 -1.60
CA GLU A 27 4.38 -21.71 -2.37
C GLU A 27 5.25 -20.66 -3.11
N GLU A 28 5.39 -20.83 -4.43
CA GLU A 28 5.94 -19.75 -5.26
C GLU A 28 5.06 -18.54 -4.99
N LYS A 29 5.62 -17.52 -4.39
CA LYS A 29 4.90 -16.26 -4.17
C LYS A 29 4.47 -15.78 -5.54
N LYS A 30 3.19 -15.94 -5.83
CA LYS A 30 2.57 -15.46 -7.06
C LYS A 30 2.89 -13.97 -7.16
N GLY A 31 3.62 -13.56 -8.19
CA GLY A 31 3.97 -12.17 -8.42
C GLY A 31 2.89 -11.45 -9.23
N TYR A 32 3.06 -10.14 -9.39
CA TYR A 32 2.23 -9.35 -10.30
C TYR A 32 2.84 -9.27 -11.70
N THR A 33 1.96 -9.10 -12.68
CA THR A 33 2.31 -8.65 -14.03
C THR A 33 1.36 -7.51 -14.39
N LEU A 34 1.91 -6.34 -14.70
CA LEU A 34 1.18 -5.19 -15.22
C LEU A 34 1.49 -5.06 -16.71
N ASN A 35 0.53 -5.30 -17.58
CA ASN A 35 0.64 -4.96 -19.00
C ASN A 35 -0.17 -3.69 -19.23
N GLY A 36 0.48 -2.63 -19.68
CA GLY A 36 -0.14 -1.32 -19.84
C GLY A 36 -0.16 -0.84 -21.28
N GLU A 37 -1.25 -0.18 -21.63
CA GLU A 37 -1.41 0.60 -22.85
C GLU A 37 -1.62 2.06 -22.47
N ILE A 38 -0.88 2.98 -23.09
CA ILE A 38 -1.06 4.44 -22.93
C ILE A 38 -1.37 5.06 -24.28
N SER A 39 -2.48 5.80 -24.34
CA SER A 39 -3.02 6.30 -25.61
C SER A 39 -2.44 7.64 -26.04
N ASP A 40 -1.91 8.42 -25.11
CA ASP A 40 -1.43 9.78 -25.35
C ASP A 40 0.11 9.91 -25.37
N VAL A 41 0.84 8.79 -25.19
CA VAL A 41 2.31 8.73 -25.29
C VAL A 41 2.72 7.50 -26.08
N LYS A 42 3.43 7.69 -27.20
CA LYS A 42 3.87 6.60 -28.05
C LYS A 42 5.16 5.95 -27.53
N ASP A 43 6.15 6.75 -27.21
CA ASP A 43 7.47 6.32 -26.76
C ASP A 43 7.94 7.19 -25.59
N GLY A 44 8.65 6.60 -24.62
CA GLY A 44 9.11 7.32 -23.44
C GLY A 44 9.30 6.44 -22.22
N MET A 45 9.03 7.01 -21.05
CA MET A 45 9.13 6.31 -19.77
C MET A 45 7.82 6.43 -19.00
N VAL A 46 7.43 5.36 -18.32
CA VAL A 46 6.38 5.36 -17.31
C VAL A 46 6.98 4.98 -15.96
N TYR A 47 6.54 5.66 -14.92
CA TYR A 47 7.03 5.50 -13.55
C TYR A 47 5.95 4.89 -12.68
N LEU A 48 6.29 3.80 -11.99
CA LEU A 48 5.49 3.21 -10.92
C LEU A 48 5.88 3.91 -9.61
N LYS A 49 4.90 4.48 -8.94
CA LYS A 49 5.10 5.27 -7.72
C LYS A 49 4.36 4.64 -6.55
N LYS A 50 5.02 4.55 -5.40
CA LYS A 50 4.42 4.13 -4.14
C LYS A 50 4.10 5.35 -3.28
N TYR A 51 2.94 5.35 -2.62
CA TYR A 51 2.61 6.38 -1.63
C TYR A 51 3.38 6.13 -0.34
N GLN A 52 4.23 7.06 0.03
CA GLN A 52 5.05 7.00 1.23
C GLN A 52 5.27 8.42 1.76
N ASP A 53 5.21 8.60 3.09
CA ASP A 53 5.47 9.88 3.77
C ASP A 53 4.69 11.06 3.17
N LYS A 54 3.39 10.85 2.91
CA LYS A 54 2.45 11.81 2.33
C LYS A 54 2.72 12.21 0.87
N SER A 55 3.59 11.50 0.17
CA SER A 55 3.90 11.76 -1.23
C SER A 55 4.03 10.48 -2.05
N PHE A 56 3.93 10.61 -3.37
CA PHE A 56 4.22 9.53 -4.30
C PHE A 56 5.69 9.58 -4.73
N ILE A 57 6.47 8.56 -4.37
CA ILE A 57 7.87 8.39 -4.79
C ILE A 57 7.97 7.33 -5.87
N ALA A 58 8.82 7.55 -6.88
CA ALA A 58 9.06 6.57 -7.92
C ALA A 58 9.86 5.39 -7.33
N VAL A 59 9.34 4.18 -7.50
CA VAL A 59 9.96 2.94 -7.03
C VAL A 59 10.40 2.05 -8.17
N ASP A 60 9.83 2.23 -9.37
CA ASP A 60 10.20 1.51 -10.57
C ASP A 60 9.89 2.34 -11.83
N SER A 61 10.42 1.91 -12.97
CA SER A 61 10.14 2.54 -14.26
C SER A 61 10.24 1.53 -15.40
N ALA A 62 9.43 1.75 -16.44
CA ALA A 62 9.44 0.93 -17.65
C ALA A 62 9.51 1.83 -18.90
N VAL A 63 10.11 1.28 -19.95
CA VAL A 63 10.10 1.92 -21.27
C VAL A 63 8.73 1.76 -21.90
N ILE A 64 8.21 2.82 -22.46
CA ILE A 64 7.03 2.81 -23.34
C ILE A 64 7.54 2.62 -24.77
N THR A 65 7.01 1.62 -25.45
CA THR A 65 7.29 1.35 -26.86
C THR A 65 5.97 1.15 -27.59
N ASP A 66 5.73 1.94 -28.63
CA ASP A 66 4.46 1.93 -29.37
C ASP A 66 3.22 2.00 -28.46
N GLY A 67 3.28 2.83 -27.40
CA GLY A 67 2.19 3.01 -26.44
C GLY A 67 2.00 1.88 -25.46
N THR A 68 2.92 0.91 -25.39
CA THR A 68 2.83 -0.23 -24.46
C THR A 68 3.98 -0.27 -23.46
N PHE A 69 3.70 -0.79 -22.27
CA PHE A 69 4.72 -0.99 -21.23
C PHE A 69 4.38 -2.20 -20.35
N LYS A 70 5.38 -2.65 -19.59
CA LYS A 70 5.22 -3.80 -18.67
C LYS A 70 5.99 -3.59 -17.39
N PHE A 71 5.38 -3.98 -16.26
CA PHE A 71 6.06 -4.20 -14.99
C PHE A 71 5.81 -5.62 -14.49
N GLU A 72 6.78 -6.20 -13.80
CA GLU A 72 6.67 -7.49 -13.14
C GLU A 72 7.37 -7.44 -11.78
N GLY A 73 6.82 -8.15 -10.80
CA GLY A 73 7.43 -8.20 -9.47
C GLY A 73 6.54 -8.91 -8.46
N VAL A 74 6.86 -8.70 -7.19
CA VAL A 74 6.09 -9.24 -6.06
C VAL A 74 5.80 -8.09 -5.10
N CYS A 75 4.55 -7.94 -4.71
CA CYS A 75 4.19 -7.05 -3.60
C CYS A 75 3.92 -7.85 -2.33
N THR A 76 4.27 -7.29 -1.18
CA THR A 76 4.07 -7.92 0.13
C THR A 76 2.65 -7.78 0.64
N GLU A 77 1.99 -6.68 0.27
CA GLU A 77 0.60 -6.37 0.59
C GLU A 77 -0.02 -5.53 -0.52
N PRO A 78 -1.33 -5.62 -0.76
CA PRO A 78 -2.02 -4.75 -1.70
C PRO A 78 -2.04 -3.30 -1.20
N LEU A 79 -1.44 -2.40 -1.97
CA LEU A 79 -1.39 -0.96 -1.65
C LEU A 79 -1.76 -0.11 -2.86
N ALA A 80 -2.13 1.14 -2.59
CA ALA A 80 -2.32 2.14 -3.63
C ALA A 80 -0.96 2.58 -4.19
N TYR A 81 -0.81 2.41 -5.49
CA TYR A 81 0.31 2.89 -6.29
C TYR A 81 -0.17 3.93 -7.29
N GLY A 82 0.77 4.61 -7.90
CA GLY A 82 0.49 5.59 -8.95
C GLY A 82 1.28 5.32 -10.22
N LEU A 83 0.68 5.59 -11.36
CA LEU A 83 1.34 5.59 -12.67
C LEU A 83 1.37 7.00 -13.25
N THR A 84 2.49 7.36 -13.87
CA THR A 84 2.68 8.65 -14.55
C THR A 84 3.87 8.58 -15.50
N THR A 85 3.85 9.39 -16.56
CA THR A 85 5.00 9.59 -17.45
C THR A 85 5.97 10.67 -16.94
N PHE A 86 5.58 11.42 -15.90
CA PHE A 86 6.40 12.48 -15.31
C PHE A 86 7.01 12.01 -13.98
N ARG A 87 8.32 11.80 -13.94
CA ARG A 87 9.04 11.29 -12.76
C ARG A 87 8.71 12.05 -11.48
N ASP A 88 8.65 13.38 -11.55
CA ASP A 88 8.45 14.25 -10.39
C ASP A 88 6.98 14.60 -10.12
N SER A 89 6.04 14.01 -10.88
CA SER A 89 4.61 14.20 -10.65
C SER A 89 4.23 13.83 -9.23
N LYS A 90 3.50 14.73 -8.56
CA LYS A 90 2.90 14.51 -7.23
C LYS A 90 1.46 13.96 -7.31
N ARG A 91 0.90 13.89 -8.52
CA ARG A 91 -0.49 13.49 -8.79
C ARG A 91 -0.56 12.42 -9.88
N PRO A 92 0.03 11.23 -9.64
CA PRO A 92 -0.07 10.12 -10.58
C PRO A 92 -1.50 9.58 -10.64
N LEU A 93 -1.81 8.77 -11.64
CA LEU A 93 -3.04 8.01 -11.71
C LEU A 93 -2.96 6.83 -10.74
N VAL A 94 -3.93 6.73 -9.83
CA VAL A 94 -3.89 5.79 -8.69
C VAL A 94 -4.62 4.50 -9.02
N PHE A 95 -4.01 3.37 -8.64
CA PHE A 95 -4.57 2.04 -8.69
C PHE A 95 -4.03 1.19 -7.52
N PHE A 96 -4.57 0.00 -7.30
CA PHE A 96 -4.02 -0.95 -6.33
C PHE A 96 -3.08 -1.94 -7.01
N LEU A 97 -1.88 -2.10 -6.46
CA LEU A 97 -0.95 -3.15 -6.86
C LEU A 97 -1.19 -4.36 -5.96
N ASP A 98 -1.56 -5.48 -6.57
CA ASP A 98 -1.68 -6.80 -5.96
C ASP A 98 -0.95 -7.86 -6.81
N ASN A 99 -0.76 -9.08 -6.29
CA ASN A 99 -0.02 -10.12 -6.97
C ASN A 99 -0.89 -10.86 -8.03
N GLU A 100 -1.51 -10.10 -8.94
CA GLU A 100 -2.35 -10.58 -10.03
C GLU A 100 -1.80 -10.18 -11.41
N LYS A 101 -2.38 -10.76 -12.46
CA LYS A 101 -2.11 -10.35 -13.85
C LYS A 101 -3.09 -9.25 -14.24
N MET A 102 -2.61 -8.02 -14.26
CA MET A 102 -3.42 -6.84 -14.53
C MET A 102 -3.19 -6.29 -15.93
N GLN A 103 -4.26 -5.82 -16.56
CA GLN A 103 -4.22 -5.05 -17.80
C GLN A 103 -4.63 -3.61 -17.49
N LEU A 104 -3.81 -2.67 -17.91
CA LEU A 104 -4.00 -1.25 -17.67
C LEU A 104 -4.19 -0.51 -18.98
N LYS A 105 -5.20 0.38 -19.01
CA LYS A 105 -5.37 1.37 -20.09
C LYS A 105 -5.32 2.76 -19.49
N MET A 106 -4.41 3.56 -19.99
CA MET A 106 -4.08 4.85 -19.40
C MET A 106 -4.17 5.95 -20.47
N ASN A 107 -4.76 7.09 -20.08
CA ASN A 107 -4.64 8.37 -20.77
C ASN A 107 -4.31 9.42 -19.69
N GLU A 108 -3.06 9.85 -19.63
CA GLU A 108 -2.60 10.71 -18.55
C GLU A 108 -3.11 12.15 -18.71
N SER A 109 -3.24 12.64 -19.93
CA SER A 109 -3.77 13.95 -20.21
C SER A 109 -5.24 14.11 -19.82
N GLU A 110 -6.05 13.07 -20.01
CA GLU A 110 -7.46 13.00 -19.60
C GLU A 110 -7.66 12.51 -18.16
N LYS A 111 -6.60 12.13 -17.45
CA LYS A 111 -6.65 11.56 -16.10
C LYS A 111 -7.45 10.25 -16.01
N ILE A 112 -7.39 9.43 -17.06
CA ILE A 112 -8.07 8.15 -17.13
C ILE A 112 -7.07 7.02 -16.86
N LEU A 113 -7.43 6.11 -15.96
CA LEU A 113 -6.76 4.83 -15.74
C LEU A 113 -7.83 3.77 -15.51
N THR A 114 -7.85 2.77 -16.37
CA THR A 114 -8.68 1.57 -16.21
C THR A 114 -7.78 0.38 -15.93
N VAL A 115 -8.09 -0.39 -14.90
CA VAL A 115 -7.37 -1.60 -14.53
C VAL A 115 -8.33 -2.77 -14.54
N THR A 116 -7.96 -3.87 -15.18
CA THR A 116 -8.74 -5.11 -15.22
C THR A 116 -7.86 -6.29 -14.81
N GLY A 117 -8.49 -7.40 -14.39
CA GLY A 117 -7.79 -8.60 -13.92
C GLY A 117 -7.44 -8.57 -12.42
N SER A 118 -8.05 -7.65 -11.65
CA SER A 118 -7.82 -7.51 -10.21
C SER A 118 -9.10 -7.07 -9.51
N ALA A 119 -9.64 -7.93 -8.66
CA ALA A 119 -10.88 -7.66 -7.92
C ALA A 119 -10.75 -6.45 -6.96
N ILE A 120 -9.55 -6.20 -6.43
CA ILE A 120 -9.31 -5.05 -5.58
C ILE A 120 -9.39 -3.74 -6.37
N ASN A 121 -8.93 -3.72 -7.63
CA ASN A 121 -9.05 -2.56 -8.50
C ASN A 121 -10.50 -2.34 -8.96
N ASP A 122 -11.27 -3.39 -9.20
CA ASP A 122 -12.70 -3.28 -9.49
C ASP A 122 -13.44 -2.62 -8.33
N LEU A 123 -13.17 -3.05 -7.09
CA LEU A 123 -13.74 -2.45 -5.89
C LEU A 123 -13.32 -1.00 -5.71
N TYR A 124 -12.05 -0.69 -5.94
CA TYR A 124 -11.52 0.67 -5.89
C TYR A 124 -12.20 1.59 -6.91
N ALA A 125 -12.28 1.15 -8.17
CA ALA A 125 -12.90 1.93 -9.24
C ALA A 125 -14.38 2.22 -9.01
N GLN A 126 -15.12 1.25 -8.46
CA GLN A 126 -16.54 1.41 -8.12
C GLN A 126 -16.75 2.44 -6.99
N ASN A 127 -15.87 2.48 -6.00
CA ASN A 127 -16.07 3.29 -4.80
C ASN A 127 -15.37 4.65 -4.85
N ALA A 128 -14.25 4.80 -5.56
CA ALA A 128 -13.47 6.05 -5.60
C ALA A 128 -14.28 7.31 -6.00
N PRO A 129 -15.24 7.27 -6.94
CA PRO A 129 -16.09 8.43 -7.21
C PRO A 129 -17.15 8.66 -6.13
N LEU A 130 -17.54 7.62 -5.37
CA LEU A 130 -18.61 7.69 -4.38
C LEU A 130 -18.12 8.26 -3.04
N THR A 131 -16.93 7.87 -2.58
CA THR A 131 -16.38 8.28 -1.26
C THR A 131 -16.24 9.79 -1.09
N ARG A 132 -16.23 10.54 -2.20
CA ARG A 132 -16.11 12.00 -2.22
C ARG A 132 -17.44 12.73 -2.35
N GLN A 133 -18.54 11.99 -2.52
CA GLN A 133 -19.87 12.58 -2.59
C GLN A 133 -20.38 12.93 -1.19
N ASP A 134 -21.12 14.03 -1.10
CA ASP A 134 -21.77 14.42 0.14
C ASP A 134 -22.80 13.35 0.56
N GLY A 135 -22.78 13.02 1.85
CA GLY A 135 -23.68 12.02 2.43
C GLY A 135 -23.28 10.57 2.22
N TYR A 136 -22.15 10.29 1.55
CA TYR A 136 -21.66 8.91 1.48
C TYR A 136 -21.18 8.43 2.86
N SER A 137 -21.67 7.25 3.29
CA SER A 137 -21.21 6.60 4.51
C SER A 137 -20.24 5.46 4.18
N ILE A 138 -19.05 5.50 4.81
CA ILE A 138 -18.05 4.44 4.70
C ILE A 138 -18.49 3.14 5.39
N ASP A 139 -19.47 3.19 6.30
CA ASP A 139 -19.94 2.01 7.03
C ASP A 139 -20.43 0.89 6.13
N SER A 140 -21.10 1.23 5.02
CA SER A 140 -21.57 0.23 4.05
C SER A 140 -20.43 -0.51 3.38
N LEU A 141 -19.35 0.19 3.03
CA LEU A 141 -18.16 -0.44 2.45
C LEU A 141 -17.47 -1.35 3.46
N VAL A 142 -17.31 -0.89 4.71
CA VAL A 142 -16.73 -1.68 5.79
C VAL A 142 -17.55 -2.94 6.08
N ALA A 143 -18.88 -2.84 6.08
CA ALA A 143 -19.78 -3.97 6.34
C ALA A 143 -19.72 -5.05 5.25
N VAL A 144 -19.53 -4.65 3.98
CA VAL A 144 -19.55 -5.58 2.84
C VAL A 144 -18.15 -6.10 2.51
N HIS A 145 -17.12 -5.28 2.69
CA HIS A 145 -15.73 -5.59 2.31
C HIS A 145 -14.73 -5.36 3.47
N PRO A 146 -14.94 -5.97 4.65
CA PRO A 146 -14.09 -5.76 5.82
C PRO A 146 -12.64 -6.25 5.65
N ALA A 147 -12.42 -7.24 4.78
CA ALA A 147 -11.10 -7.84 4.52
C ALA A 147 -10.38 -7.25 3.30
N SER A 148 -10.96 -6.25 2.63
CA SER A 148 -10.32 -5.62 1.47
C SER A 148 -9.41 -4.46 1.90
N ALA A 149 -8.18 -4.39 1.38
CA ALA A 149 -7.26 -3.27 1.61
C ALA A 149 -7.79 -1.92 1.08
N VAL A 150 -8.76 -1.91 0.17
CA VAL A 150 -9.46 -0.70 -0.31
C VAL A 150 -10.23 -0.03 0.80
N THR A 151 -10.82 -0.81 1.71
CA THR A 151 -11.65 -0.29 2.80
C THR A 151 -10.87 0.60 3.78
N PRO A 152 -9.79 0.13 4.43
CA PRO A 152 -8.99 1.00 5.29
C PRO A 152 -8.27 2.11 4.51
N TYR A 153 -7.94 1.92 3.23
CA TYR A 153 -7.42 2.99 2.40
C TYR A 153 -8.39 4.18 2.31
N PHE A 154 -9.67 3.94 2.02
CA PHE A 154 -10.65 5.03 1.98
C PHE A 154 -10.89 5.66 3.34
N ILE A 155 -10.91 4.88 4.44
CA ILE A 155 -10.98 5.44 5.79
C ILE A 155 -9.86 6.46 6.00
N VAL A 156 -8.61 6.08 5.69
CA VAL A 156 -7.44 6.95 5.82
C VAL A 156 -7.49 8.15 4.88
N LYS A 157 -7.85 7.90 3.61
CA LYS A 157 -7.73 8.89 2.53
C LYS A 157 -8.83 9.93 2.53
N ASP A 158 -10.08 9.50 2.71
CA ASP A 158 -11.25 10.35 2.45
C ASP A 158 -12.09 10.64 3.72
N PHE A 159 -11.87 9.89 4.82
CA PHE A 159 -12.69 10.01 6.03
C PHE A 159 -11.94 10.35 7.32
N ALA A 160 -10.63 10.10 7.43
CA ALA A 160 -9.90 10.28 8.68
C ALA A 160 -10.04 11.70 9.29
N TYR A 161 -10.22 12.72 8.46
CA TYR A 161 -10.40 14.11 8.91
C TYR A 161 -11.85 14.48 9.25
N LYS A 162 -12.81 13.61 8.96
CA LYS A 162 -14.25 13.81 9.20
C LYS A 162 -14.75 13.06 10.43
N LEU A 163 -14.04 11.97 10.81
CA LEU A 163 -14.46 11.06 11.87
C LEU A 163 -13.99 11.53 13.23
N ASN A 164 -14.85 11.40 14.24
CA ASN A 164 -14.45 11.52 15.64
C ASN A 164 -13.81 10.21 16.16
N LEU A 165 -13.30 10.23 17.40
CA LEU A 165 -12.61 9.08 18.00
C LEU A 165 -13.49 7.83 18.06
N GLU A 166 -14.72 7.95 18.49
CA GLU A 166 -15.63 6.80 18.67
C GLU A 166 -16.03 6.20 17.32
N GLU A 167 -16.28 7.03 16.31
CA GLU A 167 -16.55 6.58 14.94
C GLU A 167 -15.34 5.87 14.35
N MET A 168 -14.13 6.41 14.52
CA MET A 168 -12.90 5.77 14.03
C MET A 168 -12.68 4.42 14.69
N LYS A 169 -12.85 4.30 16.02
CA LYS A 169 -12.77 3.03 16.76
C LYS A 169 -13.83 2.03 16.29
N ALA A 170 -15.04 2.48 16.08
CA ALA A 170 -16.14 1.62 15.61
C ALA A 170 -15.87 1.06 14.20
N LEU A 171 -15.32 1.85 13.29
CA LEU A 171 -14.91 1.38 11.96
C LEU A 171 -13.72 0.41 12.04
N ARG A 172 -12.69 0.75 12.84
CA ARG A 172 -11.53 -0.11 13.06
C ARG A 172 -11.92 -1.50 13.59
N ALA A 173 -12.85 -1.56 14.53
CA ALA A 173 -13.34 -2.82 15.10
C ALA A 173 -14.12 -3.71 14.12
N LYS A 174 -14.60 -3.15 13.02
CA LYS A 174 -15.30 -3.90 11.96
C LYS A 174 -14.37 -4.43 10.87
N LEU A 175 -13.12 -3.96 10.79
CA LEU A 175 -12.14 -4.47 9.82
C LEU A 175 -11.73 -5.89 10.18
N ASP A 176 -11.48 -6.71 9.15
CA ASP A 176 -11.04 -8.08 9.33
C ASP A 176 -9.60 -8.16 9.89
N ALA A 177 -9.36 -9.11 10.78
CA ALA A 177 -8.07 -9.29 11.42
C ALA A 177 -6.92 -9.60 10.44
N SER A 178 -7.22 -10.11 9.25
CA SER A 178 -6.21 -10.31 8.19
C SER A 178 -5.53 -9.01 7.74
N LEU A 179 -6.12 -7.85 8.06
CA LEU A 179 -5.59 -6.54 7.72
C LEU A 179 -4.77 -5.90 8.85
N ASP A 180 -4.70 -6.48 10.05
CA ASP A 180 -4.12 -5.85 11.25
C ASP A 180 -2.67 -5.39 11.06
N GLU A 181 -1.87 -6.18 10.33
CA GLU A 181 -0.46 -5.86 10.07
C GLU A 181 -0.26 -4.99 8.81
N THR A 182 -1.35 -4.51 8.17
CA THR A 182 -1.25 -3.71 6.95
C THR A 182 -0.97 -2.24 7.25
N MET A 183 -0.36 -1.56 6.27
CA MET A 183 0.00 -0.15 6.38
C MET A 183 -1.20 0.75 6.71
N TYR A 184 -2.36 0.54 6.06
CA TYR A 184 -3.52 1.41 6.27
C TYR A 184 -4.15 1.22 7.64
N VAL A 185 -4.21 -0.02 8.15
CA VAL A 185 -4.71 -0.29 9.51
C VAL A 185 -3.78 0.29 10.55
N SER A 186 -2.47 0.15 10.39
CA SER A 186 -1.47 0.81 11.25
C SER A 186 -1.64 2.34 11.27
N GLN A 187 -2.00 2.95 10.14
CA GLN A 187 -2.30 4.39 10.08
C GLN A 187 -3.58 4.75 10.84
N ILE A 188 -4.64 3.93 10.74
CA ILE A 188 -5.89 4.11 11.50
C ILE A 188 -5.61 4.03 13.00
N ASP A 189 -4.87 3.02 13.44
CA ASP A 189 -4.49 2.84 14.85
C ASP A 189 -3.66 4.03 15.36
N GLY A 190 -2.76 4.56 14.51
CA GLY A 190 -2.03 5.79 14.78
C GLY A 190 -2.93 7.04 14.87
N PHE A 191 -4.03 7.14 14.09
CA PHE A 191 -5.00 8.21 14.23
C PHE A 191 -5.78 8.09 15.55
N ILE A 192 -6.27 6.90 15.89
CA ILE A 192 -6.98 6.61 17.14
C ILE A 192 -6.12 7.04 18.33
N LYS A 193 -4.86 6.60 18.38
CA LYS A 193 -3.95 6.98 19.45
C LYS A 193 -3.77 8.49 19.58
N ARG A 194 -3.53 9.19 18.48
CA ARG A 194 -3.40 10.66 18.51
C ARG A 194 -4.68 11.36 18.97
N MET A 195 -5.84 10.86 18.54
CA MET A 195 -7.13 11.39 18.99
C MET A 195 -7.36 11.15 20.49
N GLU A 196 -6.93 10.01 21.02
CA GLU A 196 -6.96 9.72 22.47
C GLU A 196 -6.08 10.69 23.27
N ASP A 197 -4.87 10.95 22.77
CA ASP A 197 -3.89 11.80 23.43
C ASP A 197 -4.34 13.27 23.53
N ILE A 198 -5.32 13.71 22.72
CA ILE A 198 -5.81 15.10 22.68
C ILE A 198 -7.27 15.26 23.13
N GLN A 199 -7.84 14.26 23.82
CA GLN A 199 -9.22 14.37 24.33
C GLN A 199 -9.34 15.50 25.37
N VAL A 200 -10.55 16.05 25.48
CA VAL A 200 -10.86 17.05 26.52
C VAL A 200 -10.56 16.49 27.91
N GLY A 201 -9.74 17.20 28.68
CA GLY A 201 -9.25 16.77 29.98
C GLY A 201 -7.93 16.01 29.98
N ALA A 202 -7.42 15.60 28.80
CA ALA A 202 -6.08 15.05 28.67
C ALA A 202 -4.99 16.12 28.81
N VAL A 203 -3.80 15.73 29.25
CA VAL A 203 -2.64 16.61 29.25
C VAL A 203 -2.19 16.79 27.80
N ALA A 204 -2.20 18.03 27.31
CA ALA A 204 -1.75 18.31 25.94
C ALA A 204 -0.31 17.84 25.72
N PRO A 205 -0.02 17.19 24.56
CA PRO A 205 1.36 16.84 24.18
C PRO A 205 2.26 18.07 24.19
N ASP A 206 3.43 17.97 24.81
CA ASP A 206 4.36 19.09 24.90
C ASP A 206 5.11 19.29 23.58
N PHE A 207 5.39 20.53 23.25
CA PHE A 207 6.22 20.89 22.11
C PHE A 207 6.95 22.21 22.36
N THR A 208 8.04 22.43 21.63
CA THR A 208 8.84 23.66 21.67
C THR A 208 8.93 24.24 20.27
N LEU A 209 8.56 25.51 20.12
CA LEU A 209 8.71 26.27 18.87
C LEU A 209 9.45 27.58 19.16
N PRO A 210 10.22 28.12 18.20
CA PRO A 210 10.83 29.43 18.34
C PRO A 210 9.77 30.53 18.25
N ASP A 211 9.93 31.61 19.05
CA ASP A 211 9.21 32.85 18.87
C ASP A 211 9.76 33.67 17.68
N VAL A 212 9.25 34.88 17.48
CA VAL A 212 9.67 35.77 16.38
C VAL A 212 11.15 36.19 16.48
N ASP A 213 11.71 36.17 17.69
CA ASP A 213 13.11 36.52 17.97
C ASP A 213 14.04 35.27 17.96
N GLY A 214 13.47 34.07 17.72
CA GLY A 214 14.19 32.79 17.68
C GLY A 214 14.36 32.13 19.05
N ASN A 215 13.76 32.64 20.12
CA ASN A 215 13.87 32.04 21.45
C ASN A 215 12.90 30.83 21.56
N PRO A 216 13.32 29.73 22.23
CA PRO A 216 12.46 28.57 22.38
C PRO A 216 11.30 28.85 23.35
N VAL A 217 10.07 28.62 22.90
CA VAL A 217 8.85 28.66 23.74
C VAL A 217 8.31 27.23 23.81
N THR A 218 8.23 26.70 25.03
CA THR A 218 7.73 25.37 25.33
C THR A 218 6.32 25.46 25.93
N LEU A 219 5.37 24.65 25.44
CA LEU A 219 3.98 24.66 25.91
C LEU A 219 3.90 24.40 27.41
N SER A 220 4.66 23.45 27.96
CA SER A 220 4.70 23.15 29.38
C SER A 220 5.20 24.33 30.24
N GLY A 221 5.98 25.24 29.70
CA GLY A 221 6.42 26.49 30.37
C GLY A 221 5.30 27.50 30.56
N LEU A 222 4.18 27.32 29.89
CA LEU A 222 2.99 28.20 30.00
C LEU A 222 1.93 27.66 30.97
N ARG A 223 2.21 26.55 31.69
CA ARG A 223 1.27 25.98 32.66
C ARG A 223 0.82 26.99 33.72
N GLY A 224 -0.41 26.84 34.20
CA GLY A 224 -1.05 27.78 35.09
C GLY A 224 -1.69 28.98 34.40
N LYS A 225 -1.67 29.03 33.07
CA LYS A 225 -2.34 30.06 32.26
C LYS A 225 -3.31 29.39 31.29
N TYR A 226 -4.28 30.14 30.80
CA TYR A 226 -5.06 29.76 29.64
C TYR A 226 -4.23 30.00 28.38
N VAL A 227 -4.09 29.01 27.53
CA VAL A 227 -3.33 29.05 26.27
C VAL A 227 -4.25 28.71 25.13
N LEU A 228 -4.35 29.58 24.13
CA LEU A 228 -4.98 29.28 22.85
C LEU A 228 -3.89 28.83 21.86
N ILE A 229 -4.07 27.65 21.27
CA ILE A 229 -3.19 27.15 20.22
C ILE A 229 -3.95 27.23 18.90
N ASP A 230 -3.42 28.00 17.94
CA ASP A 230 -3.97 28.13 16.60
C ASP A 230 -3.00 27.51 15.57
N PHE A 231 -3.50 26.56 14.78
CA PHE A 231 -2.75 25.92 13.69
C PHE A 231 -3.20 26.53 12.36
N TRP A 232 -2.35 27.35 11.77
CA TRP A 232 -2.65 27.96 10.48
C TRP A 232 -1.49 27.82 9.51
N ALA A 233 -1.75 28.11 8.25
CA ALA A 233 -0.74 28.16 7.20
C ALA A 233 -1.01 29.33 6.26
N SER A 234 0.00 29.75 5.48
CA SER A 234 -0.09 30.93 4.61
C SER A 234 -1.21 30.88 3.56
N TRP A 235 -1.78 29.71 3.33
CA TRP A 235 -2.93 29.51 2.42
C TRP A 235 -4.29 29.39 3.14
N CYS A 236 -4.33 29.57 4.44
CA CYS A 236 -5.58 29.63 5.21
C CYS A 236 -6.33 30.97 4.99
#